data_00f80291a7078f25e99645b4ce5db2b1
#
_entry.id   00f80291a7078f25e99645b4ce5db2b1
#
_cell.length_a   1.000
_cell.length_b   1.000
_cell.length_c   1.000
_cell.angle_alpha   90.00
_cell.angle_beta   90.00
_cell.angle_gamma   90.00
#
_symmetry.space_group_name_H-M   'P 1'
#
loop_
_entity.id
_entity.type
_entity.pdbx_description
1 polymer ?
#
loop_
_entity_poly.entity_id
_entity_poly.type
_entity_poly.pdbx_seq_one_letter_code
_entity_poly.pdbx_strand_id
1 'polypeptide(L)'
;MSRNRGSGSGPFLMEMVIAVGFFMLCVAVCVSAFVMADHLSRVGQDVNHGVLAAESLVERVKVGNTGDFGTYEPDEVFGTVFENWKTKDPEAKAVYQYIKDGGEVRNYQILWDKEWNSYPDTKELEKNGKKLAYVGLITTGVKDQMKEIAVVIFGYGTYGDQGYKIYHLFAEQYVKP
;
A
#
# COMPACT_ATOMS: atom_id res chain seq x y z
N MET A 1 -15.16 -3.32 -79.85
CA MET A 1 -15.59 -2.60 -78.67
C MET A 1 -15.18 -3.41 -77.46
N SER A 2 -14.05 -3.07 -76.88
CA SER A 2 -13.51 -3.76 -75.66
C SER A 2 -14.03 -3.01 -74.41
N ARG A 3 -14.89 -3.61 -73.60
CA ARG A 3 -15.39 -3.08 -72.39
C ARG A 3 -14.36 -3.35 -71.26
N ASN A 4 -13.59 -2.33 -70.94
CA ASN A 4 -12.69 -2.30 -69.85
C ASN A 4 -13.50 -2.34 -68.54
N ARG A 5 -13.66 -3.53 -67.93
CA ARG A 5 -14.17 -3.67 -66.57
C ARG A 5 -13.07 -3.34 -65.62
N GLY A 6 -12.86 -2.06 -65.38
CA GLY A 6 -11.95 -1.57 -64.33
C GLY A 6 -12.44 -1.93 -62.96
N SER A 7 -11.63 -2.65 -62.25
CA SER A 7 -11.63 -3.15 -60.93
C SER A 7 -12.34 -2.24 -59.90
N GLY A 8 -13.52 -2.66 -59.44
CA GLY A 8 -14.21 -2.06 -58.30
C GLY A 8 -13.73 -2.56 -56.92
N SER A 9 -12.57 -3.24 -56.84
CA SER A 9 -12.06 -3.83 -55.61
C SER A 9 -11.21 -2.86 -54.76
N GLY A 10 -10.71 -1.78 -55.34
CA GLY A 10 -9.87 -0.82 -54.61
C GLY A 10 -10.58 -0.10 -53.46
N PRO A 11 -11.76 0.49 -53.71
CA PRO A 11 -12.51 1.16 -52.61
C PRO A 11 -12.93 0.22 -51.50
N PHE A 12 -13.31 -1.02 -51.81
CA PHE A 12 -13.71 -2.03 -50.83
C PHE A 12 -12.53 -2.49 -49.96
N LEU A 13 -11.34 -2.67 -50.54
CA LEU A 13 -10.13 -3.01 -49.78
C LEU A 13 -9.72 -1.89 -48.83
N MET A 14 -9.85 -0.63 -49.28
CA MET A 14 -9.51 0.54 -48.46
C MET A 14 -10.50 0.66 -47.26
N GLU A 15 -11.78 0.46 -47.49
CA GLU A 15 -12.81 0.46 -46.44
C GLU A 15 -12.57 -0.65 -45.41
N MET A 16 -12.22 -1.86 -45.87
CA MET A 16 -11.90 -2.98 -45.01
C MET A 16 -10.67 -2.73 -44.15
N VAL A 17 -9.61 -2.13 -44.71
CA VAL A 17 -8.40 -1.77 -43.96
C VAL A 17 -8.70 -0.72 -42.88
N ILE A 18 -9.50 0.29 -43.21
CA ILE A 18 -9.93 1.31 -42.23
C ILE A 18 -10.76 0.71 -41.15
N ALA A 19 -11.72 -0.17 -41.46
CA ALA A 19 -12.55 -0.85 -40.48
C ALA A 19 -11.74 -1.73 -39.54
N VAL A 20 -10.80 -2.52 -40.06
CA VAL A 20 -9.87 -3.33 -39.25
C VAL A 20 -8.98 -2.45 -38.38
N GLY A 21 -8.44 -1.37 -38.89
CA GLY A 21 -7.64 -0.40 -38.14
C GLY A 21 -8.42 0.22 -36.97
N PHE A 22 -9.66 0.64 -37.24
CA PHE A 22 -10.54 1.16 -36.18
C PHE A 22 -10.86 0.10 -35.10
N PHE A 23 -11.15 -1.13 -35.55
CA PHE A 23 -11.40 -2.22 -34.61
C PHE A 23 -10.20 -2.51 -33.72
N MET A 24 -8.98 -2.52 -34.27
CA MET A 24 -7.75 -2.69 -33.48
C MET A 24 -7.54 -1.58 -32.45
N LEU A 25 -7.86 -0.34 -32.79
CA LEU A 25 -7.82 0.78 -31.84
C LEU A 25 -8.82 0.58 -30.70
N CYS A 26 -10.05 0.20 -31.01
CA CYS A 26 -11.06 -0.09 -29.99
C CYS A 26 -10.63 -1.21 -29.05
N VAL A 27 -10.08 -2.30 -29.57
CA VAL A 27 -9.55 -3.42 -28.76
C VAL A 27 -8.42 -2.94 -27.85
N ALA A 28 -7.47 -2.15 -28.36
CA ALA A 28 -6.36 -1.63 -27.56
C ALA A 28 -6.85 -0.77 -26.38
N VAL A 29 -7.85 0.10 -26.61
CA VAL A 29 -8.45 0.92 -25.56
C VAL A 29 -9.18 0.05 -24.52
N CYS A 30 -9.95 -0.94 -24.96
CA CYS A 30 -10.63 -1.86 -24.06
C CYS A 30 -9.65 -2.65 -23.19
N VAL A 31 -8.58 -3.21 -23.78
CA VAL A 31 -7.56 -3.93 -23.02
C VAL A 31 -6.90 -3.02 -21.99
N SER A 32 -6.54 -1.79 -22.35
CA SER A 32 -5.96 -0.81 -21.43
C SER A 32 -6.91 -0.49 -20.28
N ALA A 33 -8.20 -0.36 -20.54
CA ALA A 33 -9.22 -0.13 -19.51
C ALA A 33 -9.35 -1.31 -18.54
N PHE A 34 -9.30 -2.55 -19.03
CA PHE A 34 -9.34 -3.75 -18.19
C PHE A 34 -8.10 -3.86 -17.29
N VAL A 35 -6.91 -3.61 -17.82
CA VAL A 35 -5.66 -3.63 -17.03
C VAL A 35 -5.72 -2.57 -15.93
N MET A 36 -6.21 -1.37 -16.23
CA MET A 36 -6.36 -0.30 -15.24
C MET A 36 -7.41 -0.65 -14.17
N ALA A 37 -8.53 -1.27 -14.57
CA ALA A 37 -9.56 -1.70 -13.64
C ALA A 37 -9.06 -2.80 -12.69
N ASP A 38 -8.30 -3.78 -13.18
CA ASP A 38 -7.68 -4.82 -12.35
C ASP A 38 -6.70 -4.21 -11.35
N HIS A 39 -5.85 -3.27 -11.79
CA HIS A 39 -4.94 -2.55 -10.91
C HIS A 39 -5.67 -1.78 -9.80
N LEU A 40 -6.70 -1.00 -10.15
CA LEU A 40 -7.52 -0.27 -9.18
C LEU A 40 -8.23 -1.19 -8.20
N SER A 41 -8.72 -2.34 -8.66
CA SER A 41 -9.34 -3.34 -7.80
C SER A 41 -8.38 -3.89 -6.75
N ARG A 42 -7.14 -4.20 -7.15
CA ARG A 42 -6.09 -4.68 -6.22
C ARG A 42 -5.71 -3.62 -5.21
N VAL A 43 -5.48 -2.38 -5.65
CA VAL A 43 -5.19 -1.25 -4.76
C VAL A 43 -6.34 -1.05 -3.77
N GLY A 44 -7.59 -1.13 -4.23
CA GLY A 44 -8.76 -1.03 -3.36
C GLY A 44 -8.83 -2.13 -2.30
N GLN A 45 -8.47 -3.37 -2.66
CA GLN A 45 -8.37 -4.49 -1.71
C GLN A 45 -7.27 -4.24 -0.68
N ASP A 46 -6.07 -3.83 -1.12
CA ASP A 46 -4.94 -3.53 -0.23
C ASP A 46 -5.28 -2.42 0.77
N VAL A 47 -5.94 -1.34 0.30
CA VAL A 47 -6.41 -0.26 1.18
C VAL A 47 -7.42 -0.78 2.20
N ASN A 48 -8.38 -1.60 1.78
CA ASN A 48 -9.39 -2.14 2.68
C ASN A 48 -8.78 -3.03 3.78
N HIS A 49 -7.86 -3.91 3.40
CA HIS A 49 -7.09 -4.70 4.36
C HIS A 49 -6.21 -3.83 5.26
N GLY A 50 -5.58 -2.80 4.69
CA GLY A 50 -4.77 -1.84 5.43
C GLY A 50 -5.56 -1.09 6.50
N VAL A 51 -6.79 -0.64 6.19
CA VAL A 51 -7.69 -0.01 7.17
C VAL A 51 -8.00 -0.96 8.31
N LEU A 52 -8.47 -2.17 8.01
CA LEU A 52 -8.82 -3.17 9.04
C LEU A 52 -7.62 -3.56 9.90
N ALA A 53 -6.45 -3.72 9.27
CA ALA A 53 -5.22 -4.00 9.99
C ALA A 53 -4.83 -2.84 10.92
N ALA A 54 -4.86 -1.59 10.45
CA ALA A 54 -4.54 -0.43 11.27
C ALA A 54 -5.48 -0.27 12.47
N GLU A 55 -6.79 -0.42 12.27
CA GLU A 55 -7.78 -0.39 13.35
C GLU A 55 -7.51 -1.48 14.39
N SER A 56 -7.28 -2.72 13.93
CA SER A 56 -6.93 -3.84 14.81
C SER A 56 -5.66 -3.58 15.61
N LEU A 57 -4.62 -3.00 14.98
CA LEU A 57 -3.37 -2.67 15.67
C LEU A 57 -3.57 -1.60 16.73
N VAL A 58 -4.33 -0.54 16.43
CA VAL A 58 -4.66 0.51 17.40
C VAL A 58 -5.39 -0.07 18.61
N GLU A 59 -6.41 -0.91 18.38
CA GLU A 59 -7.15 -1.53 19.49
C GLU A 59 -6.26 -2.46 20.33
N ARG A 60 -5.38 -3.24 19.70
CA ARG A 60 -4.41 -4.07 20.43
C ARG A 60 -3.45 -3.24 21.27
N VAL A 61 -2.96 -2.12 20.76
CA VAL A 61 -2.08 -1.19 21.49
C VAL A 61 -2.82 -0.52 22.65
N LYS A 62 -4.09 -0.16 22.48
CA LYS A 62 -4.92 0.44 23.55
C LYS A 62 -5.08 -0.50 24.74
N VAL A 63 -5.30 -1.79 24.48
CA VAL A 63 -5.45 -2.80 25.55
C VAL A 63 -4.12 -3.36 26.05
N GLY A 64 -2.98 -2.90 25.53
CA GLY A 64 -1.65 -3.35 25.93
C GLY A 64 -1.25 -4.73 25.39
N ASN A 65 -2.00 -5.28 24.43
CA ASN A 65 -1.69 -6.59 23.82
C ASN A 65 -0.70 -6.42 22.64
N THR A 66 0.56 -6.22 23.00
CA THR A 66 1.66 -6.01 22.04
C THR A 66 2.69 -7.15 22.02
N GLY A 67 2.39 -8.28 22.70
CA GLY A 67 3.35 -9.38 22.88
C GLY A 67 3.79 -10.07 21.59
N ASP A 68 2.96 -10.02 20.54
CA ASP A 68 3.26 -10.60 19.23
C ASP A 68 3.86 -9.56 18.26
N PHE A 69 4.14 -8.36 18.71
CA PHE A 69 4.75 -7.34 17.87
C PHE A 69 6.28 -7.44 17.95
N GLY A 70 6.95 -7.31 16.83
CA GLY A 70 8.37 -7.04 16.79
C GLY A 70 8.63 -5.59 17.24
N THR A 71 9.84 -5.33 17.69
CA THR A 71 10.33 -3.96 17.92
C THR A 71 11.24 -3.57 16.76
N TYR A 72 11.27 -2.30 16.40
CA TYR A 72 12.20 -1.81 15.38
C TYR A 72 12.87 -0.53 15.86
N GLU A 73 14.13 -0.37 15.46
CA GLU A 73 14.83 0.90 15.57
C GLU A 73 14.62 1.69 14.27
N PRO A 74 14.38 3.01 14.35
CA PRO A 74 14.09 3.84 13.17
C PRO A 74 15.17 3.80 12.07
N ASP A 75 16.37 3.41 12.41
CA ASP A 75 17.54 3.38 11.52
C ASP A 75 17.73 2.02 10.80
N GLU A 76 16.88 1.03 11.08
CA GLU A 76 16.94 -0.28 10.44
C GLU A 76 16.26 -0.31 9.05
N VAL A 77 16.18 -1.49 8.44
CA VAL A 77 15.79 -1.75 7.03
C VAL A 77 14.54 -0.98 6.55
N PHE A 78 13.60 -0.71 7.45
CA PHE A 78 12.37 0.04 7.14
C PHE A 78 12.49 1.55 7.42
N GLY A 79 13.57 1.99 8.07
CA GLY A 79 13.79 3.39 8.43
C GLY A 79 13.72 4.32 7.23
N THR A 80 14.28 3.92 6.10
CA THR A 80 14.28 4.73 4.87
C THR A 80 12.86 4.96 4.32
N VAL A 81 12.00 3.95 4.34
CA VAL A 81 10.61 4.06 3.85
C VAL A 81 9.80 4.95 4.78
N PHE A 82 9.92 4.74 6.08
CA PHE A 82 9.23 5.53 7.11
C PHE A 82 9.74 6.99 7.13
N GLU A 83 11.05 7.19 7.07
CA GLU A 83 11.65 8.53 7.02
C GLU A 83 11.24 9.29 5.75
N ASN A 84 11.24 8.64 4.59
CA ASN A 84 10.78 9.25 3.35
C ASN A 84 9.31 9.65 3.41
N TRP A 85 8.45 8.83 4.00
CA TRP A 85 7.05 9.15 4.19
C TRP A 85 6.90 10.30 5.20
N LYS A 86 7.50 10.20 6.37
CA LYS A 86 7.47 11.22 7.44
C LYS A 86 7.92 12.60 6.94
N THR A 87 8.95 12.65 6.09
CA THR A 87 9.44 13.93 5.56
C THR A 87 8.57 14.53 4.46
N LYS A 88 7.83 13.71 3.72
CA LYS A 88 6.97 14.14 2.61
C LYS A 88 5.55 14.48 3.03
N ASP A 89 5.08 13.92 4.14
CA ASP A 89 3.73 14.11 4.66
C ASP A 89 3.79 15.06 5.87
N PRO A 90 3.30 16.32 5.75
CA PRO A 90 3.36 17.30 6.84
C PRO A 90 2.60 16.87 8.09
N GLU A 91 1.45 16.19 7.95
CA GLU A 91 0.66 15.70 9.07
C GLU A 91 1.40 14.59 9.81
N ALA A 92 1.94 13.64 9.08
CA ALA A 92 2.76 12.58 9.63
C ALA A 92 3.97 13.11 10.41
N LYS A 93 4.66 14.10 9.83
CA LYS A 93 5.78 14.77 10.50
C LYS A 93 5.35 15.45 11.79
N ALA A 94 4.24 16.16 11.79
CA ALA A 94 3.73 16.85 12.97
C ALA A 94 3.36 15.86 14.08
N VAL A 95 2.63 14.77 13.76
CA VAL A 95 2.24 13.76 14.75
C VAL A 95 3.45 13.00 15.28
N TYR A 96 4.38 12.59 14.42
CA TYR A 96 5.59 11.92 14.86
C TYR A 96 6.44 12.80 15.78
N GLN A 97 6.59 14.09 15.44
CA GLN A 97 7.32 15.05 16.27
C GLN A 97 6.61 15.26 17.62
N TYR A 98 5.29 15.37 17.62
CA TYR A 98 4.49 15.50 18.83
C TYR A 98 4.65 14.30 19.75
N ILE A 99 4.56 13.07 19.23
CA ILE A 99 4.80 11.84 19.99
C ILE A 99 6.23 11.82 20.55
N LYS A 100 7.22 12.17 19.74
CA LYS A 100 8.63 12.20 20.16
C LYS A 100 8.91 13.21 21.26
N ASP A 101 8.28 14.37 21.22
CA ASP A 101 8.43 15.43 22.23
C ASP A 101 7.67 15.09 23.53
N GLY A 102 6.78 14.09 23.51
CA GLY A 102 5.93 13.68 24.61
C GLY A 102 6.59 12.81 25.69
N GLY A 103 7.77 12.25 25.46
CA GLY A 103 8.45 11.40 26.42
C GLY A 103 8.89 10.04 25.87
N GLU A 104 8.59 8.95 26.60
CA GLU A 104 8.99 7.61 26.19
C GLU A 104 8.26 7.16 24.92
N VAL A 105 9.00 7.01 23.82
CA VAL A 105 8.48 6.52 22.55
C VAL A 105 8.77 5.02 22.45
N ARG A 106 7.75 4.25 22.05
CA ARG A 106 7.89 2.82 21.75
C ARG A 106 7.51 2.57 20.31
N ASN A 107 8.39 1.87 19.60
CA ASN A 107 8.21 1.51 18.22
C ASN A 107 8.00 0.01 18.08
N TYR A 108 6.92 -0.37 17.41
CA TYR A 108 6.59 -1.76 17.11
C TYR A 108 6.41 -1.94 15.63
N GLN A 109 6.71 -3.15 15.17
CA GLN A 109 6.45 -3.57 13.79
C GLN A 109 5.63 -4.83 13.75
N ILE A 110 4.93 -5.00 12.65
CA ILE A 110 4.31 -6.25 12.25
C ILE A 110 4.48 -6.43 10.75
N LEU A 111 4.78 -7.62 10.33
CA LEU A 111 5.04 -7.96 8.95
C LEU A 111 3.92 -8.86 8.45
N TRP A 112 3.53 -8.72 7.18
CA TRP A 112 2.55 -9.60 6.56
C TRP A 112 3.06 -10.14 5.22
N ASP A 113 2.65 -11.38 4.92
CA ASP A 113 2.76 -11.96 3.59
C ASP A 113 1.62 -11.45 2.67
N LYS A 114 1.56 -11.95 1.44
CA LYS A 114 0.51 -11.58 0.46
C LYS A 114 -0.91 -11.97 0.89
N GLU A 115 -1.03 -12.97 1.73
CA GLU A 115 -2.30 -13.44 2.28
C GLU A 115 -2.67 -12.75 3.60
N TRP A 116 -1.93 -11.71 4.00
CA TRP A 116 -2.10 -10.96 5.25
C TRP A 116 -1.92 -11.80 6.53
N ASN A 117 -1.17 -12.92 6.46
CA ASN A 117 -0.72 -13.60 7.67
C ASN A 117 0.38 -12.78 8.33
N SER A 118 0.27 -12.60 9.66
CA SER A 118 1.14 -11.73 10.43
C SER A 118 2.37 -12.45 11.01
N TYR A 119 3.50 -11.75 11.03
CA TYR A 119 4.77 -12.23 11.56
C TYR A 119 5.44 -11.09 12.37
N PRO A 120 6.06 -11.38 13.52
CA PRO A 120 6.73 -10.37 14.35
C PRO A 120 8.02 -9.86 13.71
N ASP A 121 8.73 -10.72 12.97
CA ASP A 121 10.02 -10.38 12.36
C ASP A 121 10.24 -11.13 11.03
N THR A 122 11.31 -10.74 10.33
CA THR A 122 11.70 -11.34 9.04
C THR A 122 12.16 -12.79 9.17
N LYS A 123 12.75 -13.16 10.31
CA LYS A 123 13.25 -14.53 10.52
C LYS A 123 12.12 -15.54 10.59
N GLU A 124 11.04 -15.17 11.27
CA GLU A 124 9.87 -16.03 11.36
C GLU A 124 9.12 -16.12 10.03
N LEU A 125 9.05 -15.02 9.29
CA LEU A 125 8.49 -14.99 7.94
C LEU A 125 9.29 -15.89 6.98
N GLU A 126 10.62 -15.80 6.96
CA GLU A 126 11.51 -16.62 6.14
C GLU A 126 11.46 -18.10 6.54
N LYS A 127 11.42 -18.42 7.83
CA LYS A 127 11.27 -19.78 8.35
C LYS A 127 10.00 -20.46 7.83
N ASN A 128 8.94 -19.71 7.61
CA ASN A 128 7.70 -20.19 7.04
C ASN A 128 7.70 -20.19 5.49
N GLY A 129 8.82 -19.87 4.84
CA GLY A 129 8.96 -19.84 3.38
C GLY A 129 8.12 -18.76 2.70
N LYS A 130 7.76 -17.71 3.46
CA LYS A 130 6.93 -16.60 2.97
C LYS A 130 7.79 -15.41 2.57
N LYS A 131 7.22 -14.55 1.75
CA LYS A 131 7.85 -13.30 1.33
C LYS A 131 7.12 -12.12 1.93
N LEU A 132 7.87 -11.12 2.35
CA LEU A 132 7.35 -9.87 2.84
C LEU A 132 6.53 -9.17 1.75
N ALA A 133 5.28 -8.81 2.07
CA ALA A 133 4.41 -8.06 1.20
C ALA A 133 3.95 -6.73 1.82
N TYR A 134 3.72 -6.71 3.13
CA TYR A 134 3.26 -5.52 3.83
C TYR A 134 3.97 -5.36 5.18
N VAL A 135 4.13 -4.10 5.59
CA VAL A 135 4.76 -3.72 6.87
C VAL A 135 3.85 -2.73 7.58
N GLY A 136 3.53 -3.03 8.82
CA GLY A 136 2.88 -2.10 9.74
C GLY A 136 3.91 -1.56 10.73
N LEU A 137 4.04 -0.25 10.80
CA LEU A 137 4.85 0.46 11.78
C LEU A 137 3.93 1.17 12.76
N ILE A 138 4.19 0.99 14.03
CA ILE A 138 3.40 1.55 15.11
C ILE A 138 4.34 2.34 16.02
N THR A 139 4.03 3.61 16.20
CA THR A 139 4.74 4.48 17.14
C THR A 139 3.78 4.92 18.23
N THR A 140 4.16 4.77 19.48
CA THR A 140 3.35 5.19 20.63
C THR A 140 4.14 6.09 21.55
N GLY A 141 3.47 7.08 22.11
CA GLY A 141 4.01 7.96 23.15
C GLY A 141 2.95 8.30 24.19
N VAL A 142 3.36 8.72 25.38
CA VAL A 142 2.45 9.20 26.42
C VAL A 142 2.83 10.61 26.80
N LYS A 143 1.88 11.53 26.70
CA LYS A 143 2.03 12.92 27.07
C LYS A 143 0.76 13.42 27.78
N ASP A 144 0.91 14.09 28.88
CA ASP A 144 -0.20 14.71 29.63
C ASP A 144 -1.41 13.77 29.88
N GLN A 145 -1.13 12.51 30.23
CA GLN A 145 -2.13 11.44 30.42
C GLN A 145 -2.85 11.01 29.12
N MET A 146 -2.38 11.44 27.97
CA MET A 146 -2.85 10.97 26.67
C MET A 146 -1.81 10.04 26.06
N LYS A 147 -2.23 8.82 25.72
CA LYS A 147 -1.46 7.89 24.93
C LYS A 147 -1.77 8.13 23.47
N GLU A 148 -0.77 8.50 22.71
CA GLU A 148 -0.86 8.71 21.27
C GLU A 148 -0.35 7.50 20.54
N ILE A 149 -1.02 7.15 19.46
CA ILE A 149 -0.76 5.95 18.68
C ILE A 149 -0.78 6.36 17.21
N ALA A 150 0.35 6.23 16.55
CA ALA A 150 0.46 6.39 15.10
C ALA A 150 0.71 5.02 14.46
N VAL A 151 -0.12 4.64 13.52
CA VAL A 151 0.02 3.41 12.74
C VAL A 151 0.16 3.77 11.27
N VAL A 152 1.14 3.18 10.60
CA VAL A 152 1.33 3.33 9.15
C VAL A 152 1.52 1.97 8.54
N ILE A 153 0.82 1.71 7.44
CA ILE A 153 0.92 0.46 6.69
C ILE A 153 1.49 0.75 5.30
N PHE A 154 2.53 0.01 4.98
CA PHE A 154 3.22 0.07 3.69
C PHE A 154 3.07 -1.26 2.94
N GLY A 155 2.87 -1.18 1.62
CA GLY A 155 3.10 -2.28 0.70
C GLY A 155 4.57 -2.35 0.32
N TYR A 156 5.16 -3.54 0.39
CA TYR A 156 6.55 -3.79 0.12
C TYR A 156 6.70 -4.80 -1.02
N GLY A 157 7.51 -4.47 -2.04
CA GLY A 157 7.83 -5.40 -3.14
C GLY A 157 6.73 -5.60 -4.20
N THR A 158 5.50 -5.20 -3.99
CA THR A 158 4.41 -5.36 -4.97
C THR A 158 4.40 -4.23 -6.01
N TYR A 159 4.90 -3.05 -5.66
CA TYR A 159 4.88 -1.83 -6.47
C TYR A 159 6.24 -1.12 -6.54
N GLY A 160 7.34 -1.86 -6.35
CA GLY A 160 8.72 -1.38 -6.36
C GLY A 160 9.42 -1.53 -5.01
N ASP A 161 10.74 -1.50 -5.03
CA ASP A 161 11.60 -1.78 -3.86
C ASP A 161 11.52 -0.73 -2.74
N GLN A 162 10.86 0.41 -2.97
CA GLN A 162 10.81 1.52 -2.02
C GLN A 162 9.57 1.52 -1.11
N GLY A 163 8.66 0.57 -1.29
CA GLY A 163 7.39 0.54 -0.58
C GLY A 163 6.48 1.75 -0.90
N TYR A 164 5.20 1.57 -0.78
CA TYR A 164 4.23 2.68 -0.89
C TYR A 164 3.30 2.67 0.32
N LYS A 165 2.92 3.87 0.78
CA LYS A 165 1.97 4.00 1.87
C LYS A 165 0.58 3.56 1.41
N ILE A 166 0.04 2.56 2.07
CA ILE A 166 -1.33 2.08 1.86
C ILE A 166 -2.29 2.90 2.71
N TYR A 167 -2.00 2.99 4.01
CA TYR A 167 -2.88 3.64 4.96
C TYR A 167 -2.11 4.18 6.18
N HIS A 168 -2.65 5.20 6.82
CA HIS A 168 -2.18 5.66 8.12
C HIS A 168 -3.37 5.98 9.04
N LEU A 169 -3.17 5.79 10.32
CA LEU A 169 -4.17 6.05 11.34
C LEU A 169 -3.50 6.68 12.58
N PHE A 170 -4.09 7.75 13.07
CA PHE A 170 -3.71 8.37 14.34
C PHE A 170 -4.84 8.20 15.33
N ALA A 171 -4.51 7.81 16.55
CA ALA A 171 -5.47 7.62 17.61
C ALA A 171 -4.90 8.13 18.94
N GLU A 172 -5.79 8.58 19.80
CA GLU A 172 -5.48 9.03 21.14
C GLU A 172 -6.30 8.22 22.14
N GLN A 173 -5.71 7.99 23.32
CA GLN A 173 -6.37 7.30 24.41
C GLN A 173 -6.01 7.98 25.73
N TYR A 174 -7.01 8.34 26.52
CA TYR A 174 -6.77 8.80 27.88
C TYR A 174 -6.27 7.66 28.76
N VAL A 175 -5.14 7.88 29.42
CA VAL A 175 -4.54 6.93 30.37
C VAL A 175 -4.83 7.44 31.76
N LYS A 176 -5.64 6.67 32.50
CA LYS A 176 -5.94 7.00 33.88
C LYS A 176 -4.66 6.93 34.73
N PRO A 177 -4.39 7.94 35.57
CA PRO A 177 -3.23 7.95 36.47
C PRO A 177 -3.23 6.80 37.46
#